data_252ea64bfde678d6544865b23946f0b2
#
_entry.id   252ea64bfde678d6544865b23946f0b2
#
_cell.length_a   1.000
_cell.length_b   1.000
_cell.length_c   1.000
_cell.angle_alpha   90.00
_cell.angle_beta   90.00
_cell.angle_gamma   90.00
#
_symmetry.space_group_name_H-M   'P 1'
#
loop_
_entity.id
_entity.type
_entity.pdbx_description
1 polymer ?
#
loop_
_entity_poly.entity_id
_entity_poly.type
_entity_poly.pdbx_seq_one_letter_code
_entity_poly.pdbx_strand_id
1 'polypeptide(L)'
;METFNYKTSSRTLLADLYTPVGIYMRLRDIYPQSALMESSDYHDSNNSHSFIGINPIASVAISHGEAICTFPNGEVTRHEVNREYRSDKAINSFIQRFKVEGEYASYCGLYGYTAFNAVRYFENIPVKDSTMEKNDAADMMYILYRDLIVFDHFNNKLTIITLGDENALDDIFRQMNKANVHAYDFHPVGDTTSPLTDEEHKANIRKGIKHCLRGDVFQIVIARRFIQKYEGDDFKLYRALRSINPSPYLFYFDFGGFRIFGSSPETHCRIEGRKAYIDPIAGTTKRTGDAEADRKAAEYLRNDAKENAEHVMLVDLARNDLSRNCHEVKVDFYKDLQYYSHVVHLVSRVSGTLDEGADPIKAFIDTFPAGTLSGAPKVRAMQLISEIEPHNRGAYGGCIGFIGLDGSLNQAITIRTFVSRNGELWFQAGGGIVAKSNEEYELQEVNNKLGALRRAILMAEDM
;
A
#
# COMPACT_ATOMS: atom_id res chain seq x y z
N MET A 1 -29.04 5.64 -14.42
CA MET A 1 -28.29 5.96 -13.19
C MET A 1 -27.83 7.39 -13.30
N GLU A 2 -27.91 8.17 -12.21
CA GLU A 2 -27.44 9.56 -12.17
C GLU A 2 -25.92 9.61 -12.31
N THR A 3 -25.43 10.58 -13.09
CA THR A 3 -24.00 10.84 -13.26
C THR A 3 -23.65 12.14 -12.53
N PHE A 4 -22.59 12.09 -11.73
CA PHE A 4 -22.08 13.23 -10.98
C PHE A 4 -21.01 13.94 -11.81
N ASN A 5 -21.31 15.17 -12.24
CA ASN A 5 -20.41 15.97 -13.06
C ASN A 5 -19.78 17.06 -12.21
N TYR A 6 -18.47 17.11 -12.19
CA TYR A 6 -17.68 18.10 -11.45
C TYR A 6 -16.73 18.84 -12.38
N LYS A 7 -16.47 20.08 -12.03
CA LYS A 7 -15.37 20.86 -12.60
C LYS A 7 -14.43 21.25 -11.48
N THR A 8 -13.13 21.04 -11.68
CA THR A 8 -12.14 21.43 -10.69
C THR A 8 -11.97 22.94 -10.63
N SER A 9 -11.90 23.49 -9.42
CA SER A 9 -11.33 24.80 -9.13
C SER A 9 -10.03 24.61 -8.36
N SER A 10 -9.04 25.47 -8.58
CA SER A 10 -7.73 25.29 -7.96
C SER A 10 -7.05 26.60 -7.59
N ARG A 11 -6.14 26.52 -6.61
CA ARG A 11 -5.28 27.62 -6.17
C ARG A 11 -3.87 27.10 -5.96
N THR A 12 -2.91 27.64 -6.70
CA THR A 12 -1.48 27.26 -6.58
C THR A 12 -0.69 28.29 -5.82
N LEU A 13 0.19 27.82 -4.93
CA LEU A 13 1.06 28.59 -4.05
C LEU A 13 2.50 28.07 -4.13
N LEU A 14 3.46 28.86 -3.64
CA LEU A 14 4.79 28.32 -3.31
C LEU A 14 4.69 27.40 -2.08
N ALA A 15 5.39 26.29 -2.12
CA ALA A 15 5.38 25.29 -1.05
C ALA A 15 6.49 25.51 -0.01
N ASP A 16 7.33 26.52 -0.15
CA ASP A 16 8.53 26.77 0.65
C ASP A 16 8.29 26.95 2.16
N LEU A 17 7.07 27.37 2.54
CA LEU A 17 6.66 27.54 3.94
C LEU A 17 5.80 26.40 4.47
N TYR A 18 5.58 25.35 3.68
CA TYR A 18 4.64 24.29 4.00
C TYR A 18 5.30 22.91 3.93
N THR A 19 4.86 22.02 4.80
CA THR A 19 5.18 20.59 4.71
C THR A 19 3.89 19.77 4.69
N PRO A 20 3.85 18.61 4.03
CA PRO A 20 2.66 17.77 4.02
C PRO A 20 2.20 17.40 5.43
N VAL A 21 3.12 16.97 6.30
CA VAL A 21 2.82 16.65 7.71
C VAL A 21 2.29 17.88 8.45
N GLY A 22 2.93 19.05 8.29
CA GLY A 22 2.52 20.28 8.98
C GLY A 22 1.11 20.74 8.59
N ILE A 23 0.74 20.62 7.31
CA ILE A 23 -0.63 20.91 6.85
C ILE A 23 -1.59 19.84 7.34
N TYR A 24 -1.26 18.57 7.22
CA TYR A 24 -2.13 17.49 7.66
C TYR A 24 -2.48 17.61 9.16
N MET A 25 -1.51 17.95 10.01
CA MET A 25 -1.74 18.20 11.43
C MET A 25 -2.70 19.36 11.72
N ARG A 26 -2.81 20.34 10.83
CA ARG A 26 -3.76 21.46 10.97
C ARG A 26 -5.17 21.11 10.51
N LEU A 27 -5.28 20.11 9.61
CA LEU A 27 -6.54 19.79 8.96
C LEU A 27 -7.23 18.55 9.53
N ARG A 28 -6.48 17.55 10.00
CA ARG A 28 -7.02 16.24 10.37
C ARG A 28 -8.08 16.26 11.48
N ASP A 29 -7.95 17.18 12.45
CA ASP A 29 -8.92 17.32 13.54
C ASP A 29 -10.20 18.05 13.11
N ILE A 30 -10.14 18.76 11.99
CA ILE A 30 -11.27 19.48 11.39
C ILE A 30 -11.98 18.61 10.38
N TYR A 31 -11.23 17.84 9.61
CA TYR A 31 -11.71 17.00 8.51
C TYR A 31 -11.48 15.52 8.82
N PRO A 32 -12.46 14.83 9.43
CA PRO A 32 -12.36 13.39 9.68
C PRO A 32 -12.32 12.60 8.36
N GLN A 33 -11.84 11.36 8.44
CA GLN A 33 -11.71 10.48 7.28
C GLN A 33 -10.82 11.09 6.19
N SER A 34 -9.74 11.70 6.57
CA SER A 34 -8.75 12.29 5.70
C SER A 34 -7.58 11.33 5.42
N ALA A 35 -6.79 11.65 4.41
CA ALA A 35 -5.63 10.86 4.06
C ALA A 35 -4.42 11.75 3.78
N LEU A 36 -3.23 11.24 4.13
CA LEU A 36 -1.94 11.80 3.75
C LEU A 36 -1.16 10.74 2.98
N MET A 37 -0.69 11.08 1.79
CA MET A 37 0.23 10.26 1.01
C MET A 37 1.44 11.11 0.65
N GLU A 38 2.63 10.62 1.00
CA GLU A 38 3.87 11.33 0.69
C GLU A 38 4.78 10.44 -0.15
N SER A 39 5.58 11.06 -1.00
CA SER A 39 6.74 10.43 -1.63
C SER A 39 8.02 10.99 -1.02
N SER A 40 8.98 10.13 -0.73
CA SER A 40 10.34 10.54 -0.38
C SER A 40 11.31 10.41 -1.57
N ASP A 41 10.83 9.98 -2.73
CA ASP A 41 11.61 9.89 -3.95
C ASP A 41 11.48 11.18 -4.77
N TYR A 42 12.46 12.06 -4.59
CA TYR A 42 12.53 13.35 -5.29
C TYR A 42 13.38 13.30 -6.57
N HIS A 43 13.86 12.13 -6.98
CA HIS A 43 14.74 11.98 -8.13
C HIS A 43 13.99 11.90 -9.46
N ASP A 44 12.70 11.55 -9.42
CA ASP A 44 11.82 11.52 -10.59
C ASP A 44 10.69 12.54 -10.42
N SER A 45 10.58 13.47 -11.38
CA SER A 45 9.51 14.48 -11.39
C SER A 45 8.11 13.88 -11.37
N ASN A 46 7.94 12.67 -11.91
CA ASN A 46 6.65 12.00 -11.96
C ASN A 46 6.23 11.38 -10.60
N ASN A 47 7.19 11.12 -9.71
CA ASN A 47 6.95 10.49 -8.40
C ASN A 47 7.16 11.45 -7.22
N SER A 48 7.41 12.72 -7.47
CA SER A 48 7.75 13.73 -6.44
C SER A 48 6.54 14.47 -5.89
N HIS A 49 5.37 13.83 -5.84
CA HIS A 49 4.15 14.43 -5.34
C HIS A 49 3.71 13.87 -3.99
N SER A 50 3.19 14.75 -3.13
CA SER A 50 2.46 14.35 -1.92
C SER A 50 1.04 14.86 -1.98
N PHE A 51 0.11 14.12 -1.39
CA PHE A 51 -1.33 14.37 -1.47
C PHE A 51 -1.94 14.37 -0.07
N ILE A 52 -2.84 15.32 0.17
CA ILE A 52 -3.76 15.29 1.31
C ILE A 52 -5.17 15.30 0.76
N GLY A 53 -5.97 14.30 1.13
CA GLY A 53 -7.40 14.21 0.79
C GLY A 53 -8.25 14.53 2.00
N ILE A 54 -9.21 15.43 1.84
CA ILE A 54 -10.18 15.82 2.86
C ILE A 54 -11.60 15.89 2.28
N ASN A 55 -12.60 15.86 3.14
CA ASN A 55 -14.01 15.90 2.74
C ASN A 55 -14.40 14.76 1.79
N PRO A 56 -14.50 13.52 2.28
CA PRO A 56 -14.98 12.41 1.47
C PRO A 56 -16.41 12.66 0.99
N ILE A 57 -16.68 12.47 -0.32
CA ILE A 57 -18.00 12.65 -0.93
C ILE A 57 -18.60 11.36 -1.46
N ALA A 58 -17.79 10.36 -1.70
CA ALA A 58 -18.23 9.06 -2.19
C ALA A 58 -17.24 7.98 -1.79
N SER A 59 -17.71 6.74 -1.70
CA SER A 59 -16.83 5.60 -1.40
C SER A 59 -17.36 4.31 -1.99
N VAL A 60 -16.45 3.38 -2.26
CA VAL A 60 -16.73 1.98 -2.56
C VAL A 60 -16.00 1.11 -1.56
N ALA A 61 -16.74 0.24 -0.86
CA ALA A 61 -16.19 -0.73 0.07
C ALA A 61 -16.66 -2.13 -0.29
N ILE A 62 -15.78 -3.11 -0.20
CA ILE A 62 -16.13 -4.52 -0.41
C ILE A 62 -15.75 -5.29 0.84
N SER A 63 -16.73 -5.97 1.41
CA SER A 63 -16.60 -6.74 2.64
C SER A 63 -17.61 -7.87 2.66
N HIS A 64 -17.22 -9.05 3.15
CA HIS A 64 -18.10 -10.22 3.31
C HIS A 64 -18.91 -10.56 2.04
N GLY A 65 -18.31 -10.42 0.87
CA GLY A 65 -18.95 -10.73 -0.41
C GLY A 65 -19.95 -9.66 -0.91
N GLU A 66 -20.00 -8.49 -0.26
CA GLU A 66 -20.87 -7.39 -0.68
C GLU A 66 -20.06 -6.14 -1.02
N ALA A 67 -20.35 -5.54 -2.18
CA ALA A 67 -19.87 -4.21 -2.54
C ALA A 67 -20.91 -3.15 -2.13
N ILE A 68 -20.48 -2.19 -1.34
CA ILE A 68 -21.30 -1.08 -0.86
C ILE A 68 -20.74 0.21 -1.45
N CYS A 69 -21.55 0.90 -2.27
CA CYS A 69 -21.17 2.18 -2.86
C CYS A 69 -22.04 3.29 -2.26
N THR A 70 -21.38 4.32 -1.76
CA THR A 70 -22.04 5.53 -1.23
C THR A 70 -21.75 6.69 -2.17
N PHE A 71 -22.78 7.44 -2.56
CA PHE A 71 -22.70 8.51 -3.55
C PHE A 71 -22.98 9.90 -2.93
N PRO A 72 -22.58 11.00 -3.62
CA PRO A 72 -22.68 12.36 -3.09
C PRO A 72 -24.10 12.82 -2.76
N ASN A 73 -25.11 12.26 -3.41
CA ASN A 73 -26.55 12.54 -3.17
C ASN A 73 -27.12 11.74 -1.99
N GLY A 74 -26.31 10.94 -1.28
CA GLY A 74 -26.74 10.06 -0.19
C GLY A 74 -27.26 8.69 -0.65
N GLU A 75 -27.30 8.43 -1.97
CA GLU A 75 -27.63 7.10 -2.48
C GLU A 75 -26.61 6.06 -2.00
N VAL A 76 -27.10 4.92 -1.53
CA VAL A 76 -26.27 3.77 -1.19
C VAL A 76 -26.73 2.57 -2.02
N THR A 77 -25.82 2.00 -2.81
CA THR A 77 -26.08 0.78 -3.57
C THR A 77 -25.33 -0.39 -2.97
N ARG A 78 -25.93 -1.59 -3.06
CA ARG A 78 -25.36 -2.83 -2.57
C ARG A 78 -25.45 -3.89 -3.66
N HIS A 79 -24.33 -4.60 -3.89
CA HIS A 79 -24.24 -5.66 -4.87
C HIS A 79 -23.45 -6.82 -4.30
N GLU A 80 -23.96 -8.03 -4.47
CA GLU A 80 -23.18 -9.23 -4.18
C GLU A 80 -21.97 -9.33 -5.10
N VAL A 81 -20.79 -9.54 -4.54
CA VAL A 81 -19.55 -9.79 -5.28
C VAL A 81 -19.36 -11.29 -5.41
N ASN A 82 -19.39 -11.77 -6.63
CA ASN A 82 -19.27 -13.17 -6.98
C ASN A 82 -18.48 -13.35 -8.31
N ARG A 83 -18.49 -14.53 -8.90
CA ARG A 83 -17.76 -14.80 -10.15
C ARG A 83 -18.34 -14.06 -11.36
N GLU A 84 -19.63 -13.74 -11.36
CA GLU A 84 -20.29 -13.01 -12.45
C GLU A 84 -20.18 -11.50 -12.30
N TYR A 85 -20.21 -11.02 -11.04
CA TYR A 85 -20.03 -9.61 -10.66
C TYR A 85 -18.83 -9.47 -9.72
N ARG A 86 -17.65 -9.46 -10.33
CA ARG A 86 -16.37 -9.35 -9.59
C ARG A 86 -16.17 -7.93 -9.09
N SER A 87 -15.22 -7.77 -8.17
CA SER A 87 -14.85 -6.47 -7.57
C SER A 87 -14.41 -5.42 -8.60
N ASP A 88 -13.76 -5.81 -9.72
CA ASP A 88 -13.44 -4.91 -10.83
C ASP A 88 -14.70 -4.28 -11.44
N LYS A 89 -15.76 -5.06 -11.63
CA LYS A 89 -17.05 -4.54 -12.12
C LYS A 89 -17.68 -3.57 -11.13
N ALA A 90 -17.59 -3.86 -9.83
CA ALA A 90 -18.12 -2.96 -8.79
C ALA A 90 -17.40 -1.61 -8.79
N ILE A 91 -16.06 -1.62 -8.85
CA ILE A 91 -15.24 -0.40 -8.90
C ILE A 91 -15.51 0.36 -10.20
N ASN A 92 -15.53 -0.30 -11.35
CA ASN A 92 -15.80 0.33 -12.63
C ASN A 92 -17.20 0.94 -12.70
N SER A 93 -18.23 0.24 -12.21
CA SER A 93 -19.59 0.75 -12.15
C SER A 93 -19.67 1.99 -11.27
N PHE A 94 -18.89 2.04 -10.17
CA PHE A 94 -18.79 3.21 -9.33
C PHE A 94 -18.10 4.37 -10.06
N ILE A 95 -16.93 4.15 -10.66
CA ILE A 95 -16.14 5.17 -11.38
C ILE A 95 -16.95 5.79 -12.51
N GLN A 96 -17.70 5.00 -13.27
CA GLN A 96 -18.53 5.46 -14.41
C GLN A 96 -19.64 6.45 -14.01
N ARG A 97 -19.96 6.55 -12.72
CA ARG A 97 -20.90 7.54 -12.20
C ARG A 97 -20.29 8.94 -12.07
N PHE A 98 -18.98 9.10 -12.21
CA PHE A 98 -18.27 10.36 -12.00
C PHE A 98 -17.62 10.85 -13.28
N LYS A 99 -17.81 12.14 -13.56
CA LYS A 99 -17.11 12.86 -14.61
C LYS A 99 -16.49 14.11 -14.02
N VAL A 100 -15.17 14.21 -14.09
CA VAL A 100 -14.41 15.35 -13.57
C VAL A 100 -13.64 15.99 -14.72
N GLU A 101 -13.83 17.30 -14.90
CA GLU A 101 -13.16 18.09 -15.93
C GLU A 101 -12.39 19.24 -15.29
N GLY A 102 -11.39 19.75 -16.00
CA GLY A 102 -10.60 20.91 -15.61
C GLY A 102 -9.13 20.60 -15.36
N GLU A 103 -8.42 21.62 -14.93
CA GLU A 103 -7.01 21.49 -14.56
C GLU A 103 -6.90 20.60 -13.31
N TYR A 104 -5.90 19.72 -13.27
CA TYR A 104 -5.70 18.73 -12.19
C TYR A 104 -6.81 17.68 -12.01
N ALA A 105 -7.73 17.51 -12.97
CA ALA A 105 -8.77 16.48 -12.91
C ALA A 105 -8.16 15.05 -12.77
N SER A 106 -6.96 14.82 -13.29
CA SER A 106 -6.23 13.55 -13.19
C SER A 106 -5.86 13.15 -11.75
N TYR A 107 -5.81 14.09 -10.80
CA TYR A 107 -5.59 13.80 -9.39
C TYR A 107 -6.89 13.44 -8.64
N CYS A 108 -8.05 13.80 -9.23
CA CYS A 108 -9.35 13.50 -8.65
C CYS A 108 -9.74 12.06 -8.98
N GLY A 109 -9.67 11.19 -7.99
CA GLY A 109 -9.96 9.76 -8.13
C GLY A 109 -10.14 9.10 -6.78
N LEU A 110 -10.00 7.81 -6.76
CA LEU A 110 -10.20 6.97 -5.59
C LEU A 110 -8.88 6.76 -4.85
N TYR A 111 -8.88 7.02 -3.56
CA TYR A 111 -7.74 6.80 -2.67
C TYR A 111 -8.13 5.78 -1.61
N GLY A 112 -7.33 4.73 -1.44
CA GLY A 112 -7.66 3.68 -0.51
C GLY A 112 -6.78 2.44 -0.65
N TYR A 113 -7.32 1.28 -0.26
CA TYR A 113 -6.57 0.04 -0.17
C TYR A 113 -7.37 -1.17 -0.65
N THR A 114 -6.61 -2.21 -1.00
CA THR A 114 -7.09 -3.58 -1.22
C THR A 114 -6.35 -4.49 -0.25
N ALA A 115 -7.06 -5.13 0.67
CA ALA A 115 -6.48 -6.08 1.60
C ALA A 115 -6.06 -7.37 0.91
N PHE A 116 -5.09 -8.10 1.48
CA PHE A 116 -4.70 -9.42 0.96
C PHE A 116 -5.89 -10.37 0.86
N ASN A 117 -6.82 -10.31 1.80
CA ASN A 117 -8.01 -11.15 1.83
C ASN A 117 -8.94 -10.96 0.62
N ALA A 118 -8.86 -9.81 -0.07
CA ALA A 118 -9.64 -9.55 -1.28
C ALA A 118 -9.38 -10.56 -2.41
N VAL A 119 -8.29 -11.31 -2.31
CA VAL A 119 -7.95 -12.38 -3.27
C VAL A 119 -9.09 -13.39 -3.46
N ARG A 120 -9.93 -13.60 -2.44
CA ARG A 120 -11.14 -14.46 -2.53
C ARG A 120 -12.13 -14.01 -3.61
N TYR A 121 -12.10 -12.73 -3.99
CA TYR A 121 -12.96 -12.19 -5.04
C TYR A 121 -12.34 -12.30 -6.44
N PHE A 122 -11.06 -12.64 -6.51
CA PHE A 122 -10.28 -12.67 -7.76
C PHE A 122 -9.96 -14.08 -8.21
N GLU A 123 -9.64 -14.95 -7.26
CA GLU A 123 -9.22 -16.34 -7.50
C GLU A 123 -9.98 -17.30 -6.59
N ASN A 124 -10.00 -18.58 -6.95
CA ASN A 124 -10.63 -19.61 -6.14
C ASN A 124 -9.72 -20.01 -4.95
N ILE A 125 -9.67 -19.13 -3.96
CA ILE A 125 -8.85 -19.32 -2.76
C ILE A 125 -9.76 -19.25 -1.55
N PRO A 126 -9.74 -20.28 -0.67
CA PRO A 126 -10.44 -20.22 0.59
C PRO A 126 -9.75 -19.20 1.50
N VAL A 127 -10.42 -18.14 1.84
CA VAL A 127 -9.99 -17.18 2.85
C VAL A 127 -10.84 -17.41 4.08
N LYS A 128 -10.17 -17.56 5.24
CA LYS A 128 -10.87 -17.71 6.52
C LYS A 128 -11.66 -16.44 6.81
N ASP A 129 -12.94 -16.59 7.08
CA ASP A 129 -13.76 -15.47 7.55
C ASP A 129 -13.58 -15.33 9.05
N SER A 130 -13.02 -14.22 9.45
CA SER A 130 -12.87 -13.89 10.86
C SER A 130 -13.87 -12.83 11.30
N THR A 131 -15.16 -13.10 11.11
CA THR A 131 -16.26 -12.26 11.63
C THR A 131 -16.18 -12.00 13.13
N MET A 132 -15.30 -12.73 13.81
CA MET A 132 -15.04 -12.68 15.25
C MET A 132 -13.83 -11.79 15.61
N GLU A 133 -13.02 -11.34 14.65
CA GLU A 133 -11.89 -10.49 14.96
C GLU A 133 -12.37 -9.04 15.18
N LYS A 134 -11.97 -8.45 16.31
CA LYS A 134 -12.34 -7.06 16.68
C LYS A 134 -11.82 -6.01 15.69
N ASN A 135 -10.84 -6.36 14.86
CA ASN A 135 -10.19 -5.50 13.88
C ASN A 135 -10.56 -5.88 12.44
N ASP A 136 -11.71 -6.47 12.22
CA ASP A 136 -12.20 -6.77 10.89
C ASP A 136 -12.53 -5.47 10.16
N ALA A 137 -11.74 -5.18 9.12
CA ALA A 137 -11.91 -4.05 8.22
C ALA A 137 -12.38 -4.56 6.85
N ALA A 138 -12.92 -3.69 6.03
CA ALA A 138 -13.30 -4.04 4.66
C ALA A 138 -12.12 -4.66 3.89
N ASP A 139 -12.40 -5.61 3.01
CA ASP A 139 -11.38 -6.22 2.15
C ASP A 139 -10.86 -5.23 1.09
N MET A 140 -11.70 -4.29 0.68
CA MET A 140 -11.34 -3.18 -0.19
C MET A 140 -12.09 -1.94 0.27
N MET A 141 -11.43 -0.78 0.30
CA MET A 141 -12.08 0.50 0.58
C MET A 141 -11.36 1.62 -0.13
N TYR A 142 -12.09 2.33 -0.98
CA TYR A 142 -11.61 3.46 -1.75
C TYR A 142 -12.56 4.65 -1.59
N ILE A 143 -11.99 5.83 -1.43
CA ILE A 143 -12.71 7.08 -1.13
C ILE A 143 -12.42 8.11 -2.22
N LEU A 144 -13.46 8.79 -2.69
CA LEU A 144 -13.35 10.00 -3.51
C LEU A 144 -13.44 11.22 -2.59
N TYR A 145 -12.36 11.99 -2.53
CA TYR A 145 -12.29 13.23 -1.78
C TYR A 145 -12.77 14.41 -2.63
N ARG A 146 -13.54 15.33 -2.02
CA ARG A 146 -13.95 16.58 -2.65
C ARG A 146 -12.75 17.51 -2.83
N ASP A 147 -11.89 17.56 -1.83
CA ASP A 147 -10.79 18.51 -1.78
C ASP A 147 -9.45 17.75 -1.65
N LEU A 148 -8.49 18.20 -2.45
CA LEU A 148 -7.13 17.69 -2.44
C LEU A 148 -6.14 18.83 -2.24
N ILE A 149 -5.07 18.55 -1.53
CA ILE A 149 -3.90 19.44 -1.45
C ILE A 149 -2.72 18.65 -2.00
N VAL A 150 -2.13 19.15 -3.08
CA VAL A 150 -1.08 18.46 -3.83
C VAL A 150 0.21 19.25 -3.71
N PHE A 151 1.26 18.60 -3.23
CA PHE A 151 2.62 19.11 -3.24
C PHE A 151 3.36 18.56 -4.45
N ASP A 152 3.90 19.45 -5.24
CA ASP A 152 4.89 19.14 -6.26
C ASP A 152 6.27 19.52 -5.69
N HIS A 153 6.97 18.54 -5.15
CA HIS A 153 8.25 18.76 -4.50
C HIS A 153 9.37 19.16 -5.49
N PHE A 154 9.26 18.70 -6.73
CA PHE A 154 10.22 19.02 -7.77
C PHE A 154 10.17 20.52 -8.15
N ASN A 155 8.96 21.06 -8.31
CA ASN A 155 8.75 22.46 -8.67
C ASN A 155 8.50 23.37 -7.46
N ASN A 156 8.55 22.84 -6.24
CA ASN A 156 8.26 23.56 -5.00
C ASN A 156 6.93 24.30 -5.01
N LYS A 157 5.89 23.61 -5.48
CA LYS A 157 4.51 24.13 -5.59
C LYS A 157 3.56 23.35 -4.70
N LEU A 158 2.54 24.06 -4.22
CA LEU A 158 1.41 23.50 -3.51
C LEU A 158 0.14 23.95 -4.23
N THR A 159 -0.74 23.00 -4.57
CA THR A 159 -2.01 23.30 -5.23
C THR A 159 -3.16 22.75 -4.39
N ILE A 160 -4.10 23.62 -4.03
CA ILE A 160 -5.38 23.24 -3.43
C ILE A 160 -6.35 23.03 -4.60
N ILE A 161 -7.05 21.89 -4.63
CA ILE A 161 -8.00 21.51 -5.68
C ILE A 161 -9.32 21.19 -4.98
N THR A 162 -10.43 21.67 -5.51
CA THR A 162 -11.78 21.34 -5.04
C THR A 162 -12.70 20.92 -6.17
N LEU A 163 -13.57 19.96 -5.90
CA LEU A 163 -14.75 19.60 -6.70
C LEU A 163 -16.00 20.37 -6.23
N GLY A 164 -15.85 21.19 -5.20
CA GLY A 164 -16.93 22.01 -4.64
C GLY A 164 -16.96 23.43 -5.18
N ASP A 165 -17.58 24.30 -4.40
CA ASP A 165 -17.60 25.74 -4.67
C ASP A 165 -16.20 26.35 -4.49
N GLU A 166 -15.84 27.36 -5.30
CA GLU A 166 -14.55 28.06 -5.20
C GLU A 166 -14.27 28.65 -3.82
N ASN A 167 -15.30 29.00 -3.05
CA ASN A 167 -15.15 29.47 -1.66
C ASN A 167 -14.45 28.45 -0.76
N ALA A 168 -14.55 27.15 -1.10
CA ALA A 168 -13.84 26.11 -0.36
C ALA A 168 -12.31 26.31 -0.39
N LEU A 169 -11.76 26.86 -1.47
CA LEU A 169 -10.32 27.14 -1.59
C LEU A 169 -9.85 28.14 -0.52
N ASP A 170 -10.63 29.21 -0.27
CA ASP A 170 -10.31 30.20 0.75
C ASP A 170 -10.45 29.64 2.16
N ASP A 171 -11.46 28.79 2.40
CA ASP A 171 -11.67 28.15 3.68
C ASP A 171 -10.52 27.19 4.00
N ILE A 172 -10.14 26.33 3.07
CA ILE A 172 -9.02 25.41 3.23
C ILE A 172 -7.72 26.18 3.45
N PHE A 173 -7.46 27.20 2.63
CA PHE A 173 -6.28 28.05 2.76
C PHE A 173 -6.20 28.72 4.15
N ARG A 174 -7.33 29.18 4.68
CA ARG A 174 -7.42 29.77 6.02
C ARG A 174 -7.09 28.74 7.10
N GLN A 175 -7.61 27.50 6.99
CA GLN A 175 -7.33 26.43 7.94
C GLN A 175 -5.86 26.00 7.90
N MET A 176 -5.26 25.90 6.71
CA MET A 176 -3.84 25.58 6.55
C MET A 176 -2.90 26.59 7.21
N ASN A 177 -3.33 27.85 7.33
CA ASN A 177 -2.54 28.95 7.88
C ASN A 177 -2.84 29.26 9.36
N LYS A 178 -3.65 28.44 10.03
CA LYS A 178 -3.85 28.58 11.48
C LYS A 178 -2.54 28.34 12.23
N ALA A 179 -2.27 29.19 13.19
CA ALA A 179 -1.03 29.13 13.99
C ALA A 179 -0.94 27.89 14.87
N ASN A 180 -2.07 27.40 15.38
CA ASN A 180 -2.10 26.30 16.33
C ASN A 180 -2.06 24.95 15.62
N VAL A 181 -1.03 24.17 15.92
CA VAL A 181 -0.90 22.77 15.58
C VAL A 181 -1.04 21.98 16.86
N HIS A 182 -2.04 21.10 16.93
CA HIS A 182 -2.20 20.23 18.08
C HIS A 182 -1.38 18.96 17.85
N ALA A 183 -0.40 18.74 18.75
CA ALA A 183 0.34 17.50 18.85
C ALA A 183 -0.17 16.76 20.11
N TYR A 184 -0.57 15.51 19.91
CA TYR A 184 -1.05 14.66 20.99
C TYR A 184 0.00 13.61 21.32
N ASP A 185 0.00 13.13 22.55
CA ASP A 185 0.94 12.11 22.99
C ASP A 185 0.56 10.72 22.47
N PHE A 186 1.56 9.85 22.44
CA PHE A 186 1.41 8.44 22.10
C PHE A 186 2.14 7.61 23.17
N HIS A 187 1.46 6.59 23.70
CA HIS A 187 2.02 5.70 24.71
C HIS A 187 1.71 4.25 24.37
N PRO A 188 2.71 3.38 24.15
CA PRO A 188 2.50 1.95 24.07
C PRO A 188 2.07 1.40 25.44
N VAL A 189 1.14 0.48 25.47
CA VAL A 189 0.61 -0.13 26.69
C VAL A 189 0.98 -1.61 26.74
N GLY A 190 1.77 -1.99 27.72
CA GLY A 190 2.26 -3.36 27.88
C GLY A 190 3.21 -3.80 26.78
N ASP A 191 3.50 -5.10 26.80
CA ASP A 191 4.42 -5.69 25.82
C ASP A 191 3.76 -5.96 24.47
N THR A 192 4.56 -5.94 23.40
CA THR A 192 4.13 -6.43 22.09
C THR A 192 3.88 -7.93 22.15
N THR A 193 2.71 -8.36 21.75
CA THR A 193 2.29 -9.77 21.74
C THR A 193 2.18 -10.30 20.31
N SER A 194 2.11 -11.61 20.17
CA SER A 194 1.81 -12.29 18.90
C SER A 194 0.82 -13.43 19.16
N PRO A 195 -0.16 -13.66 18.26
CA PRO A 195 -1.03 -14.83 18.34
C PRO A 195 -0.29 -16.16 18.20
N LEU A 196 0.94 -16.14 17.68
CA LEU A 196 1.82 -17.29 17.51
C LEU A 196 3.08 -17.13 18.35
N THR A 197 3.48 -18.19 19.03
CA THR A 197 4.82 -18.31 19.59
C THR A 197 5.87 -18.48 18.50
N ASP A 198 7.15 -18.34 18.83
CA ASP A 198 8.25 -18.58 17.89
C ASP A 198 8.24 -20.02 17.37
N GLU A 199 7.97 -21.01 18.24
CA GLU A 199 7.89 -22.41 17.85
C GLU A 199 6.71 -22.71 16.89
N GLU A 200 5.55 -22.11 17.12
CA GLU A 200 4.40 -22.25 16.22
C GLU A 200 4.70 -21.60 14.86
N HIS A 201 5.36 -20.44 14.83
CA HIS A 201 5.78 -19.83 13.56
C HIS A 201 6.83 -20.68 12.85
N LYS A 202 7.83 -21.22 13.55
CA LYS A 202 8.80 -22.17 12.97
C LYS A 202 8.11 -23.44 12.44
N ALA A 203 7.07 -23.93 13.12
CA ALA A 203 6.25 -25.03 12.61
C ALA A 203 5.57 -24.69 11.27
N ASN A 204 5.07 -23.44 11.13
CA ASN A 204 4.52 -22.98 9.87
C ASN A 204 5.59 -22.86 8.76
N ILE A 205 6.79 -22.38 9.09
CA ILE A 205 7.94 -22.36 8.16
C ILE A 205 8.27 -23.78 7.70
N ARG A 206 8.34 -24.76 8.62
CA ARG A 206 8.57 -26.18 8.27
C ARG A 206 7.52 -26.73 7.31
N LYS A 207 6.22 -26.36 7.47
CA LYS A 207 5.17 -26.70 6.50
C LYS A 207 5.46 -26.11 5.14
N GLY A 208 5.87 -24.83 5.08
CA GLY A 208 6.27 -24.18 3.84
C GLY A 208 7.44 -24.88 3.14
N ILE A 209 8.51 -25.19 3.87
CA ILE A 209 9.67 -25.96 3.36
C ILE A 209 9.20 -27.31 2.79
N LYS A 210 8.32 -28.03 3.49
CA LYS A 210 7.80 -29.31 3.03
C LYS A 210 7.05 -29.20 1.69
N HIS A 211 6.25 -28.15 1.49
CA HIS A 211 5.58 -27.91 0.23
C HIS A 211 6.55 -27.56 -0.91
N CYS A 212 7.62 -26.82 -0.62
CA CYS A 212 8.69 -26.56 -1.57
C CYS A 212 9.43 -27.86 -1.98
N LEU A 213 9.76 -28.73 -1.01
CA LEU A 213 10.43 -30.02 -1.25
C LEU A 213 9.53 -30.99 -2.06
N ARG A 214 8.22 -30.92 -1.89
CA ARG A 214 7.26 -31.72 -2.67
C ARG A 214 7.04 -31.21 -4.10
N GLY A 215 7.50 -30.00 -4.41
CA GLY A 215 7.29 -29.36 -5.69
C GLY A 215 5.90 -28.70 -5.85
N ASP A 216 5.16 -28.48 -4.75
CA ASP A 216 3.89 -27.77 -4.77
C ASP A 216 4.08 -26.29 -5.14
N VAL A 217 5.18 -25.70 -4.65
CA VAL A 217 5.62 -24.32 -4.93
C VAL A 217 7.16 -24.26 -5.01
N PHE A 218 7.67 -23.26 -5.71
CA PHE A 218 9.11 -22.91 -5.68
C PHE A 218 9.46 -22.07 -4.46
N GLN A 219 8.56 -21.14 -4.14
CA GLN A 219 8.65 -20.25 -2.97
C GLN A 219 7.26 -19.99 -2.43
N ILE A 220 7.18 -19.84 -1.11
CA ILE A 220 5.99 -19.41 -0.39
C ILE A 220 6.37 -18.39 0.68
N VAL A 221 5.61 -17.32 0.83
CA VAL A 221 5.82 -16.33 1.89
C VAL A 221 4.95 -16.70 3.09
N ILE A 222 5.57 -16.92 4.25
CA ILE A 222 4.88 -17.19 5.52
C ILE A 222 5.05 -15.99 6.43
N ALA A 223 3.92 -15.43 6.86
CA ALA A 223 3.86 -14.21 7.66
C ALA A 223 3.46 -14.50 9.12
N ARG A 224 3.81 -13.53 9.99
CA ARG A 224 3.45 -13.53 11.41
C ARG A 224 2.95 -12.16 11.81
N ARG A 225 1.85 -12.12 12.59
CA ARG A 225 1.24 -10.91 13.13
C ARG A 225 1.78 -10.61 14.52
N PHE A 226 1.89 -9.31 14.80
CA PHE A 226 2.19 -8.75 16.11
C PHE A 226 1.15 -7.70 16.47
N ILE A 227 0.88 -7.54 17.76
CA ILE A 227 -0.14 -6.66 18.31
C ILE A 227 0.51 -5.84 19.43
N GLN A 228 0.37 -4.52 19.35
CA GLN A 228 0.74 -3.58 20.41
C GLN A 228 -0.48 -2.77 20.80
N LYS A 229 -0.84 -2.80 22.07
CA LYS A 229 -1.82 -1.87 22.61
C LYS A 229 -1.20 -0.49 22.79
N TYR A 230 -2.01 0.54 22.64
CA TYR A 230 -1.56 1.91 22.79
C TYR A 230 -2.69 2.83 23.26
N GLU A 231 -2.30 3.98 23.80
CA GLU A 231 -3.15 5.12 24.11
C GLU A 231 -2.62 6.36 23.41
N GLY A 232 -3.49 7.32 23.09
CA GLY A 232 -3.13 8.58 22.45
C GLY A 232 -3.20 8.55 20.93
N ASP A 233 -2.22 9.19 20.28
CA ASP A 233 -2.27 9.55 18.87
C ASP A 233 -1.32 8.70 18.01
N ASP A 234 -1.87 7.83 17.20
CA ASP A 234 -1.11 7.00 16.28
C ASP A 234 -0.49 7.79 15.09
N PHE A 235 -0.89 9.03 14.86
CA PHE A 235 -0.21 9.89 13.90
C PHE A 235 1.21 10.27 14.36
N LYS A 236 1.43 10.37 15.69
CA LYS A 236 2.77 10.56 16.25
C LYS A 236 3.68 9.35 15.90
N LEU A 237 3.11 8.13 15.95
CA LEU A 237 3.80 6.92 15.50
C LEU A 237 4.12 6.94 13.99
N TYR A 238 3.18 7.39 13.16
CA TYR A 238 3.46 7.57 11.73
C TYR A 238 4.64 8.51 11.50
N ARG A 239 4.71 9.64 12.21
CA ARG A 239 5.82 10.60 12.11
C ARG A 239 7.15 9.97 12.52
N ALA A 240 7.17 9.17 13.57
CA ALA A 240 8.35 8.41 13.98
C ALA A 240 8.78 7.41 12.90
N LEU A 241 7.85 6.61 12.38
CA LEU A 241 8.14 5.64 11.31
C LEU A 241 8.69 6.32 10.05
N ARG A 242 8.08 7.42 9.65
CA ARG A 242 8.50 8.24 8.51
C ARG A 242 9.96 8.72 8.64
N SER A 243 10.39 9.05 9.82
CA SER A 243 11.77 9.52 10.07
C SER A 243 12.79 8.38 10.10
N ILE A 244 12.40 7.22 10.62
CA ILE A 244 13.29 6.05 10.74
C ILE A 244 13.45 5.33 9.40
N ASN A 245 12.38 5.25 8.63
CA ASN A 245 12.30 4.45 7.42
C ASN A 245 11.65 5.24 6.26
N PRO A 246 12.29 6.32 5.77
CA PRO A 246 11.79 7.03 4.60
C PRO A 246 11.77 6.08 3.40
N SER A 247 10.64 6.03 2.70
CA SER A 247 10.39 5.13 1.57
C SER A 247 9.64 5.88 0.47
N PRO A 248 9.66 5.41 -0.78
CA PRO A 248 8.92 6.05 -1.87
C PRO A 248 7.43 6.24 -1.60
N TYR A 249 6.83 5.36 -0.81
CA TYR A 249 5.42 5.43 -0.44
C TYR A 249 5.27 5.53 1.07
N LEU A 250 4.95 6.73 1.55
CA LEU A 250 4.58 7.02 2.92
C LEU A 250 3.09 7.35 2.95
N PHE A 251 2.34 6.77 3.86
CA PHE A 251 0.90 6.96 3.87
C PHE A 251 0.31 6.89 5.27
N TYR A 252 -0.72 7.70 5.48
CA TYR A 252 -1.58 7.66 6.65
C TYR A 252 -3.03 7.89 6.20
N PHE A 253 -3.85 6.86 6.29
CA PHE A 253 -5.26 6.88 5.94
C PHE A 253 -6.12 6.74 7.19
N ASP A 254 -6.97 7.73 7.44
CA ASP A 254 -8.04 7.64 8.43
C ASP A 254 -9.35 7.26 7.71
N PHE A 255 -9.82 6.05 7.95
CA PHE A 255 -11.09 5.55 7.43
C PHE A 255 -12.28 5.75 8.39
N GLY A 256 -12.08 6.52 9.46
CA GLY A 256 -13.07 6.79 10.50
C GLY A 256 -13.04 5.77 11.63
N GLY A 257 -13.34 4.51 11.38
CA GLY A 257 -13.33 3.45 12.39
C GLY A 257 -11.99 2.77 12.60
N PHE A 258 -11.03 2.97 11.71
CA PHE A 258 -9.69 2.41 11.75
C PHE A 258 -8.74 3.24 10.89
N ARG A 259 -7.45 3.03 11.05
CA ARG A 259 -6.41 3.71 10.28
C ARG A 259 -5.41 2.72 9.72
N ILE A 260 -4.89 3.02 8.54
CA ILE A 260 -3.79 2.26 7.92
C ILE A 260 -2.69 3.26 7.61
N PHE A 261 -1.50 3.03 8.16
CA PHE A 261 -0.36 3.90 7.92
C PHE A 261 0.95 3.11 7.87
N GLY A 262 1.87 3.58 7.05
CA GLY A 262 3.09 2.83 6.82
C GLY A 262 4.10 3.56 5.94
N SER A 263 5.17 2.83 5.66
CA SER A 263 6.29 3.26 4.84
C SER A 263 6.72 2.12 3.92
N SER A 264 6.13 2.05 2.73
CA SER A 264 6.39 0.98 1.77
C SER A 264 7.47 1.34 0.75
N PRO A 265 8.45 0.48 0.53
CA PRO A 265 9.46 0.70 -0.49
C PRO A 265 9.05 0.22 -1.88
N GLU A 266 7.95 -0.53 -2.02
CA GLU A 266 7.70 -1.35 -3.20
C GLU A 266 6.38 -1.01 -3.89
N THR A 267 6.47 -0.74 -5.20
CA THR A 267 5.30 -0.59 -6.07
C THR A 267 4.72 -1.97 -6.37
N HIS A 268 3.41 -2.13 -6.17
CA HIS A 268 2.71 -3.33 -6.61
C HIS A 268 2.42 -3.28 -8.11
N CYS A 269 1.67 -2.26 -8.54
CA CYS A 269 1.28 -2.07 -9.92
C CYS A 269 1.03 -0.58 -10.20
N ARG A 270 1.47 -0.12 -11.36
CA ARG A 270 1.19 1.22 -11.86
C ARG A 270 0.67 1.12 -13.29
N ILE A 271 -0.39 1.85 -13.59
CA ILE A 271 -0.95 1.96 -14.95
C ILE A 271 -1.09 3.44 -15.30
N GLU A 272 -0.50 3.84 -16.40
CA GLU A 272 -0.55 5.17 -16.97
C GLU A 272 -0.95 5.10 -18.44
N GLY A 273 -2.13 5.62 -18.78
CA GLY A 273 -2.71 5.41 -20.09
C GLY A 273 -2.86 3.91 -20.40
N ARG A 274 -2.15 3.43 -21.41
CA ARG A 274 -2.14 2.01 -21.78
C ARG A 274 -0.90 1.24 -21.30
N LYS A 275 0.01 1.87 -20.56
CA LYS A 275 1.22 1.22 -20.05
C LYS A 275 1.03 0.75 -18.62
N ALA A 276 1.28 -0.53 -18.39
CA ALA A 276 1.27 -1.15 -17.07
C ALA A 276 2.71 -1.49 -16.65
N TYR A 277 3.03 -1.32 -15.37
CA TYR A 277 4.36 -1.52 -14.80
C TYR A 277 4.27 -2.29 -13.49
N ILE A 278 5.22 -3.22 -13.30
CA ILE A 278 5.51 -3.87 -12.02
C ILE A 278 7.02 -3.74 -11.80
N ASP A 279 7.40 -3.27 -10.60
CA ASP A 279 8.80 -3.04 -10.22
C ASP A 279 9.23 -4.03 -9.13
N PRO A 280 9.58 -5.30 -9.47
CA PRO A 280 10.00 -6.27 -8.46
C PRO A 280 11.29 -5.82 -7.78
N ILE A 281 11.28 -5.88 -6.45
CA ILE A 281 12.46 -5.66 -5.60
C ILE A 281 12.84 -6.98 -4.96
N ALA A 282 14.07 -7.43 -5.17
CA ALA A 282 14.65 -8.53 -4.44
C ALA A 282 16.06 -8.16 -4.03
N GLY A 283 16.36 -8.38 -2.76
CA GLY A 283 17.61 -7.98 -2.18
C GLY A 283 17.65 -6.53 -1.68
N THR A 284 18.14 -6.41 -0.46
CA THR A 284 18.28 -5.11 0.21
C THR A 284 19.54 -5.12 1.05
N THR A 285 20.36 -4.09 0.94
CA THR A 285 21.47 -3.85 1.87
C THR A 285 21.34 -2.48 2.52
N LYS A 286 21.78 -2.39 3.78
CA LYS A 286 21.78 -1.12 4.51
C LYS A 286 22.91 -0.23 4.03
N ARG A 287 22.65 1.08 4.01
CA ARG A 287 23.70 2.08 3.84
C ARG A 287 24.30 2.45 5.19
N THR A 288 25.61 2.56 5.21
CA THR A 288 26.39 2.97 6.40
C THR A 288 26.72 4.46 6.39
N GLY A 289 26.60 5.11 5.22
CA GLY A 289 27.05 6.47 4.98
C GLY A 289 28.52 6.54 4.53
N ASP A 290 29.28 5.44 4.60
CA ASP A 290 30.59 5.31 3.99
C ASP A 290 30.44 4.84 2.53
N ALA A 291 30.87 5.67 1.59
CA ALA A 291 30.64 5.42 0.17
C ALA A 291 31.30 4.14 -0.35
N GLU A 292 32.47 3.76 0.20
CA GLU A 292 33.16 2.55 -0.23
C GLU A 292 32.56 1.30 0.36
N ALA A 293 32.17 1.33 1.64
CA ALA A 293 31.46 0.23 2.29
C ALA A 293 30.09 0.01 1.63
N ASP A 294 29.36 1.07 1.33
CA ASP A 294 28.05 1.01 0.64
C ASP A 294 28.22 0.43 -0.77
N ARG A 295 29.27 0.82 -1.53
CA ARG A 295 29.56 0.26 -2.85
C ARG A 295 29.86 -1.25 -2.78
N LYS A 296 30.69 -1.67 -1.83
CA LYS A 296 31.03 -3.10 -1.64
C LYS A 296 29.80 -3.93 -1.27
N ALA A 297 28.95 -3.39 -0.39
CA ALA A 297 27.69 -4.04 -0.01
C ALA A 297 26.71 -4.16 -1.19
N ALA A 298 26.64 -3.14 -2.04
CA ALA A 298 25.82 -3.14 -3.26
C ALA A 298 26.35 -4.15 -4.31
N GLU A 299 27.68 -4.22 -4.50
CA GLU A 299 28.30 -5.21 -5.38
C GLU A 299 28.09 -6.65 -4.86
N TYR A 300 28.21 -6.86 -3.55
CA TYR A 300 27.89 -8.15 -2.95
C TYR A 300 26.43 -8.53 -3.23
N LEU A 301 25.49 -7.64 -2.96
CA LEU A 301 24.07 -7.85 -3.24
C LEU A 301 23.83 -8.22 -4.71
N ARG A 302 24.46 -7.53 -5.63
CA ARG A 302 24.33 -7.77 -7.08
C ARG A 302 24.84 -9.15 -7.50
N ASN A 303 25.82 -9.70 -6.78
CA ASN A 303 26.47 -10.97 -7.11
C ASN A 303 25.99 -12.14 -6.23
N ASP A 304 25.17 -11.90 -5.21
CA ASP A 304 24.66 -12.96 -4.35
C ASP A 304 23.76 -13.93 -5.12
N ALA A 305 24.08 -15.22 -5.09
CA ALA A 305 23.40 -16.23 -5.88
C ALA A 305 21.95 -16.47 -5.44
N LYS A 306 21.64 -16.35 -4.13
CA LYS A 306 20.30 -16.53 -3.57
C LYS A 306 19.41 -15.37 -3.99
N GLU A 307 19.87 -14.15 -3.74
CA GLU A 307 19.14 -12.93 -4.10
C GLU A 307 18.88 -12.84 -5.61
N ASN A 308 19.87 -13.24 -6.42
CA ASN A 308 19.73 -13.29 -7.86
C ASN A 308 18.70 -14.33 -8.34
N ALA A 309 18.66 -15.51 -7.73
CA ALA A 309 17.68 -16.54 -8.09
C ALA A 309 16.25 -16.12 -7.73
N GLU A 310 16.08 -15.51 -6.55
CA GLU A 310 14.79 -14.93 -6.13
C GLU A 310 14.36 -13.82 -7.07
N HIS A 311 15.27 -12.91 -7.42
CA HIS A 311 14.98 -11.79 -8.30
C HIS A 311 14.52 -12.24 -9.70
N VAL A 312 15.20 -13.22 -10.29
CA VAL A 312 14.80 -13.81 -11.59
C VAL A 312 13.37 -14.36 -11.53
N MET A 313 13.06 -15.09 -10.45
CA MET A 313 11.73 -15.66 -10.25
C MET A 313 10.65 -14.57 -10.14
N LEU A 314 10.92 -13.49 -9.41
CA LEU A 314 9.97 -12.37 -9.25
C LEU A 314 9.78 -11.59 -10.56
N VAL A 315 10.82 -11.41 -11.36
CA VAL A 315 10.72 -10.80 -12.69
C VAL A 315 9.88 -11.67 -13.63
N ASP A 316 10.09 -12.99 -13.63
CA ASP A 316 9.27 -13.92 -14.42
C ASP A 316 7.80 -13.93 -13.97
N LEU A 317 7.56 -13.88 -12.68
CA LEU A 317 6.21 -13.78 -12.13
C LEU A 317 5.51 -12.47 -12.57
N ALA A 318 6.21 -11.34 -12.50
CA ALA A 318 5.69 -10.06 -12.98
C ALA A 318 5.39 -10.06 -14.49
N ARG A 319 6.25 -10.69 -15.30
CA ARG A 319 5.99 -10.88 -16.73
C ARG A 319 4.74 -11.72 -16.96
N ASN A 320 4.58 -12.81 -16.24
CA ASN A 320 3.41 -13.68 -16.32
C ASN A 320 2.12 -12.95 -15.91
N ASP A 321 2.18 -12.18 -14.82
CA ASP A 321 1.05 -11.40 -14.34
C ASP A 321 0.58 -10.37 -15.37
N LEU A 322 1.49 -9.58 -15.95
CA LEU A 322 1.17 -8.59 -16.98
C LEU A 322 0.66 -9.25 -18.28
N SER A 323 1.19 -10.41 -18.65
CA SER A 323 0.79 -11.12 -19.87
C SER A 323 -0.68 -11.57 -19.89
N ARG A 324 -1.36 -11.51 -18.75
CA ARG A 324 -2.81 -11.83 -18.68
C ARG A 324 -3.68 -10.76 -19.35
N ASN A 325 -3.23 -9.51 -19.42
CA ASN A 325 -3.99 -8.37 -19.95
C ASN A 325 -3.16 -7.43 -20.84
N CYS A 326 -1.91 -7.77 -21.12
CA CYS A 326 -0.98 -6.94 -21.87
C CYS A 326 -0.28 -7.73 -22.95
N HIS A 327 0.07 -7.03 -24.03
CA HIS A 327 1.02 -7.47 -25.06
C HIS A 327 2.32 -6.67 -24.93
N GLU A 328 3.34 -7.05 -25.74
CA GLU A 328 4.68 -6.44 -25.68
C GLU A 328 5.28 -6.39 -24.27
N VAL A 329 5.04 -7.45 -23.51
CA VAL A 329 5.59 -7.54 -22.15
C VAL A 329 7.10 -7.71 -22.21
N LYS A 330 7.83 -6.77 -21.58
CA LYS A 330 9.29 -6.72 -21.60
C LYS A 330 9.87 -6.28 -20.26
N VAL A 331 11.16 -6.51 -20.09
CA VAL A 331 11.95 -6.01 -18.98
C VAL A 331 12.65 -4.73 -19.45
N ASP A 332 12.23 -3.58 -18.92
CA ASP A 332 12.78 -2.27 -19.32
C ASP A 332 14.20 -2.05 -18.79
N PHE A 333 14.43 -2.43 -17.52
CA PHE A 333 15.75 -2.54 -16.90
C PHE A 333 15.79 -3.76 -15.96
N TYR A 334 16.97 -4.31 -15.77
CA TYR A 334 17.16 -5.58 -15.07
C TYR A 334 18.30 -5.50 -14.06
N LYS A 335 17.95 -5.72 -12.78
CA LYS A 335 18.89 -5.74 -11.65
C LYS A 335 19.68 -4.43 -11.49
N ASP A 336 18.99 -3.31 -11.56
CA ASP A 336 19.58 -2.01 -11.29
C ASP A 336 19.69 -1.78 -9.78
N LEU A 337 20.85 -1.28 -9.35
CA LEU A 337 21.09 -0.86 -7.99
C LEU A 337 20.50 0.53 -7.77
N GLN A 338 19.43 0.61 -6.99
CA GLN A 338 18.80 1.87 -6.60
C GLN A 338 19.21 2.27 -5.19
N TYR A 339 19.82 3.44 -5.06
CA TYR A 339 20.35 3.97 -3.81
C TYR A 339 19.33 4.92 -3.19
N TYR A 340 18.80 4.53 -2.04
CA TYR A 340 17.95 5.37 -1.19
C TYR A 340 18.78 5.91 -0.01
N SER A 341 18.19 6.76 0.82
CA SER A 341 18.92 7.37 1.95
C SER A 341 19.53 6.35 2.92
N HIS A 342 18.84 5.23 3.16
CA HIS A 342 19.21 4.25 4.20
C HIS A 342 19.48 2.84 3.68
N VAL A 343 19.11 2.55 2.44
CA VAL A 343 19.22 1.22 1.83
C VAL A 343 19.60 1.32 0.36
N VAL A 344 20.15 0.21 -0.15
CA VAL A 344 20.28 -0.04 -1.59
C VAL A 344 19.41 -1.25 -1.92
N HIS A 345 18.59 -1.12 -2.93
CA HIS A 345 17.76 -2.19 -3.47
C HIS A 345 18.24 -2.64 -4.84
N LEU A 346 18.03 -3.92 -5.11
CA LEU A 346 18.15 -4.49 -6.46
C LEU A 346 16.76 -4.49 -7.09
N VAL A 347 16.56 -3.69 -8.12
CA VAL A 347 15.24 -3.43 -8.73
C VAL A 347 15.27 -3.79 -10.20
N SER A 348 14.17 -4.36 -10.69
CA SER A 348 13.89 -4.47 -12.13
C SER A 348 12.55 -3.83 -12.44
N ARG A 349 12.33 -3.49 -13.70
CA ARG A 349 11.02 -3.04 -14.19
C ARG A 349 10.53 -3.95 -15.29
N VAL A 350 9.32 -4.45 -15.12
CA VAL A 350 8.57 -5.13 -16.15
C VAL A 350 7.44 -4.23 -16.62
N SER A 351 7.35 -4.02 -17.91
CA SER A 351 6.27 -3.23 -18.52
C SER A 351 5.51 -4.02 -19.56
N GLY A 352 4.27 -3.62 -19.81
CA GLY A 352 3.44 -4.14 -20.87
C GLY A 352 2.48 -3.06 -21.40
N THR A 353 1.94 -3.28 -22.58
CA THR A 353 0.88 -2.44 -23.15
C THR A 353 -0.44 -3.15 -22.97
N LEU A 354 -1.41 -2.54 -22.31
CA LEU A 354 -2.76 -3.10 -22.17
C LEU A 354 -3.33 -3.47 -23.54
N ASP A 355 -3.93 -4.64 -23.63
CA ASP A 355 -4.60 -5.12 -24.84
C ASP A 355 -5.74 -4.17 -25.23
N GLU A 356 -6.12 -4.17 -26.50
CA GLU A 356 -7.22 -3.34 -26.95
C GLU A 356 -8.52 -3.73 -26.23
N GLY A 357 -9.19 -2.74 -25.61
CA GLY A 357 -10.39 -2.96 -24.82
C GLY A 357 -10.16 -3.59 -23.45
N ALA A 358 -8.90 -3.82 -23.04
CA ALA A 358 -8.62 -4.30 -21.68
C ALA A 358 -8.99 -3.26 -20.63
N ASP A 359 -9.63 -3.73 -19.57
CA ASP A 359 -9.98 -2.92 -18.40
C ASP A 359 -8.78 -2.78 -17.45
N PRO A 360 -8.30 -1.55 -17.17
CA PRO A 360 -7.16 -1.33 -16.27
C PRO A 360 -7.40 -1.86 -14.85
N ILE A 361 -8.62 -1.74 -14.31
CA ILE A 361 -8.94 -2.23 -12.97
C ILE A 361 -8.86 -3.75 -12.93
N LYS A 362 -9.39 -4.41 -13.96
CA LYS A 362 -9.26 -5.87 -14.09
C LYS A 362 -7.80 -6.28 -14.23
N ALA A 363 -7.02 -5.55 -15.03
CA ALA A 363 -5.59 -5.81 -15.20
C ALA A 363 -4.85 -5.73 -13.87
N PHE A 364 -5.10 -4.71 -13.05
CA PHE A 364 -4.57 -4.57 -11.70
C PHE A 364 -4.96 -5.75 -10.81
N ILE A 365 -6.24 -6.10 -10.76
CA ILE A 365 -6.75 -7.22 -9.96
C ILE A 365 -6.11 -8.56 -10.38
N ASP A 366 -5.90 -8.78 -11.67
CA ASP A 366 -5.28 -10.00 -12.19
C ASP A 366 -3.77 -10.11 -11.86
N THR A 367 -3.10 -9.00 -11.47
CA THR A 367 -1.72 -9.04 -10.94
C THR A 367 -1.64 -9.26 -9.43
N PHE A 368 -2.75 -9.07 -8.72
CA PHE A 368 -2.83 -9.11 -7.25
C PHE A 368 -2.84 -10.56 -6.69
N PRO A 369 -2.25 -10.77 -5.49
CA PRO A 369 -1.32 -9.91 -4.79
C PRO A 369 0.10 -9.98 -5.36
N ALA A 370 1.00 -9.14 -4.86
CA ALA A 370 2.40 -9.15 -5.29
C ALA A 370 3.07 -10.50 -5.02
N GLY A 371 3.95 -10.92 -5.95
CA GLY A 371 4.70 -12.17 -5.82
C GLY A 371 5.61 -12.20 -4.60
N THR A 372 6.17 -11.04 -4.22
CA THR A 372 7.01 -10.86 -3.03
C THR A 372 6.29 -11.13 -1.71
N LEU A 373 4.96 -11.14 -1.72
CA LEU A 373 4.11 -11.39 -0.54
C LEU A 373 3.32 -12.71 -0.64
N SER A 374 3.38 -13.42 -1.73
CA SER A 374 2.64 -14.68 -1.97
C SER A 374 3.55 -15.85 -2.25
N GLY A 375 4.10 -15.93 -3.42
CA GLY A 375 4.98 -17.00 -3.85
C GLY A 375 4.75 -17.42 -5.30
N ALA A 376 5.38 -18.50 -5.69
CA ALA A 376 5.33 -19.02 -7.06
C ALA A 376 5.17 -20.56 -7.06
N PRO A 377 4.21 -21.15 -7.81
CA PRO A 377 3.12 -20.48 -8.54
C PRO A 377 2.14 -19.76 -7.61
N LYS A 378 1.69 -18.57 -7.99
CA LYS A 378 0.98 -17.63 -7.12
C LYS A 378 -0.31 -18.21 -6.51
N VAL A 379 -1.19 -18.77 -7.32
CA VAL A 379 -2.48 -19.32 -6.84
C VAL A 379 -2.24 -20.44 -5.83
N ARG A 380 -1.32 -21.36 -6.13
CA ARG A 380 -1.01 -22.46 -5.21
C ARG A 380 -0.39 -21.96 -3.91
N ALA A 381 0.53 -20.99 -3.99
CA ALA A 381 1.11 -20.36 -2.80
C ALA A 381 0.02 -19.73 -1.92
N MET A 382 -0.93 -19.01 -2.49
CA MET A 382 -2.02 -18.37 -1.73
C MET A 382 -2.95 -19.39 -1.06
N GLN A 383 -3.27 -20.52 -1.73
CA GLN A 383 -4.03 -21.61 -1.12
C GLN A 383 -3.32 -22.16 0.11
N LEU A 384 -2.01 -22.42 -0.02
CA LEU A 384 -1.21 -22.93 1.09
C LEU A 384 -1.03 -21.90 2.22
N ILE A 385 -0.89 -20.62 1.91
CA ILE A 385 -0.88 -19.54 2.91
C ILE A 385 -2.17 -19.59 3.73
N SER A 386 -3.32 -19.69 3.07
CA SER A 386 -4.61 -19.78 3.76
C SER A 386 -4.76 -21.04 4.63
N GLU A 387 -4.11 -22.16 4.25
CA GLU A 387 -4.11 -23.38 5.05
C GLU A 387 -3.15 -23.30 6.25
N ILE A 388 -1.97 -22.70 6.05
CA ILE A 388 -0.86 -22.68 7.02
C ILE A 388 -1.02 -21.58 8.06
N GLU A 389 -1.34 -20.37 7.63
CA GLU A 389 -1.49 -19.23 8.53
C GLU A 389 -2.82 -19.33 9.28
N PRO A 390 -2.82 -19.17 10.62
CA PRO A 390 -4.04 -19.31 11.42
C PRO A 390 -5.00 -18.14 11.29
N HIS A 391 -4.50 -16.98 10.80
CA HIS A 391 -5.24 -15.72 10.70
C HIS A 391 -5.23 -15.18 9.29
N ASN A 392 -6.27 -14.43 8.93
CA ASN A 392 -6.24 -13.60 7.73
C ASN A 392 -5.22 -12.47 7.89
N ARG A 393 -4.55 -12.12 6.80
CA ARG A 393 -3.54 -11.05 6.82
C ARG A 393 -4.18 -9.66 6.93
N GLY A 394 -5.41 -9.48 6.46
CA GLY A 394 -6.04 -8.17 6.35
C GLY A 394 -5.30 -7.29 5.35
N ALA A 395 -5.00 -6.06 5.73
CA ALA A 395 -4.30 -5.10 4.86
C ALA A 395 -2.87 -5.52 4.50
N TYR A 396 -2.16 -6.22 5.41
CA TYR A 396 -0.79 -6.65 5.17
C TYR A 396 -0.67 -7.55 3.94
N GLY A 397 0.27 -7.21 3.06
CA GLY A 397 0.51 -7.95 1.82
C GLY A 397 -0.50 -7.66 0.71
N GLY A 398 -1.45 -6.77 0.96
CA GLY A 398 -2.30 -6.16 -0.05
C GLY A 398 -1.63 -4.95 -0.69
N CYS A 399 -2.41 -3.98 -1.10
CA CYS A 399 -1.90 -2.74 -1.67
C CYS A 399 -2.73 -1.53 -1.25
N ILE A 400 -2.13 -0.36 -1.37
CA ILE A 400 -2.70 0.93 -0.98
C ILE A 400 -2.25 2.01 -1.97
N GLY A 401 -3.14 2.92 -2.32
CA GLY A 401 -2.79 4.00 -3.24
C GLY A 401 -3.98 4.62 -3.94
N PHE A 402 -3.79 4.92 -5.21
CA PHE A 402 -4.68 5.71 -6.05
C PHE A 402 -5.23 4.90 -7.23
N ILE A 403 -6.49 5.13 -7.56
CA ILE A 403 -7.16 4.70 -8.79
C ILE A 403 -7.82 5.92 -9.42
N GLY A 404 -7.36 6.34 -10.59
CA GLY A 404 -7.91 7.45 -11.35
C GLY A 404 -9.27 7.11 -11.96
N LEU A 405 -10.10 8.14 -12.18
CA LEU A 405 -11.38 7.99 -12.87
C LEU A 405 -11.20 7.62 -14.36
N ASP A 406 -10.02 7.80 -14.89
CA ASP A 406 -9.59 7.42 -16.24
C ASP A 406 -9.00 5.99 -16.32
N GLY A 407 -8.96 5.28 -15.21
CA GLY A 407 -8.37 3.96 -15.08
C GLY A 407 -6.86 3.95 -14.84
N SER A 408 -6.20 5.10 -14.76
CA SER A 408 -4.83 5.17 -14.26
C SER A 408 -4.78 4.71 -12.81
N LEU A 409 -3.67 4.11 -12.38
CA LEU A 409 -3.52 3.70 -10.99
C LEU A 409 -2.05 3.65 -10.56
N ASN A 410 -1.85 3.85 -9.26
CA ASN A 410 -0.55 3.68 -8.62
C ASN A 410 -0.79 3.07 -7.23
N GLN A 411 -0.35 1.82 -7.06
CA GLN A 411 -0.59 1.01 -5.88
C GLN A 411 0.74 0.53 -5.29
N ALA A 412 1.00 0.88 -4.04
CA ALA A 412 2.12 0.35 -3.26
C ALA A 412 1.72 -0.93 -2.54
N ILE A 413 2.67 -1.82 -2.30
CA ILE A 413 2.44 -3.01 -1.47
C ILE A 413 2.30 -2.57 -0.01
N THR A 414 1.29 -3.08 0.68
CA THR A 414 1.05 -2.78 2.10
C THR A 414 1.97 -3.63 2.98
N ILE A 415 3.19 -3.16 3.15
CA ILE A 415 4.23 -3.71 4.04
C ILE A 415 4.82 -2.60 4.90
N ARG A 416 5.49 -2.95 5.99
CA ARG A 416 6.00 -1.98 6.97
C ARG A 416 4.90 -1.01 7.41
N THR A 417 3.78 -1.58 7.77
CA THR A 417 2.49 -0.92 7.91
C THR A 417 1.83 -1.32 9.22
N PHE A 418 1.19 -0.36 9.86
CA PHE A 418 0.30 -0.56 10.99
C PHE A 418 -1.15 -0.46 10.55
N VAL A 419 -1.98 -1.33 11.09
CA VAL A 419 -3.43 -1.18 11.11
C VAL A 419 -3.83 -0.83 12.53
N SER A 420 -4.37 0.35 12.73
CA SER A 420 -4.75 0.91 14.03
C SER A 420 -6.25 0.89 14.19
N ARG A 421 -6.74 0.21 15.22
CA ARG A 421 -8.15 0.14 15.55
C ARG A 421 -8.34 -0.23 17.02
N ASN A 422 -9.33 0.36 17.66
CA ASN A 422 -9.73 0.03 19.06
C ASN A 422 -8.55 0.05 20.07
N GLY A 423 -7.59 0.98 19.91
CA GLY A 423 -6.41 1.07 20.78
C GLY A 423 -5.39 -0.06 20.58
N GLU A 424 -5.43 -0.75 19.47
CA GLU A 424 -4.48 -1.78 19.08
C GLU A 424 -3.83 -1.44 17.74
N LEU A 425 -2.53 -1.68 17.65
CA LEU A 425 -1.73 -1.65 16.42
C LEU A 425 -1.47 -3.07 15.98
N TRP A 426 -1.91 -3.42 14.79
CA TRP A 426 -1.57 -4.68 14.15
C TRP A 426 -0.50 -4.45 13.10
N PHE A 427 0.56 -5.23 13.14
CA PHE A 427 1.64 -5.16 12.16
C PHE A 427 2.23 -6.54 11.91
N GLN A 428 2.73 -6.76 10.71
CA GLN A 428 3.12 -8.09 10.25
C GLN A 428 4.40 -8.01 9.42
N ALA A 429 5.11 -9.14 9.39
CA ALA A 429 6.17 -9.39 8.44
C ALA A 429 6.17 -10.86 8.04
N GLY A 430 6.70 -11.14 6.85
CA GLY A 430 6.86 -12.49 6.32
C GLY A 430 8.21 -12.68 5.67
N GLY A 431 8.61 -13.94 5.57
CA GLY A 431 9.80 -14.39 4.88
C GLY A 431 9.47 -15.31 3.70
N GLY A 432 10.26 -15.23 2.64
CA GLY A 432 10.18 -16.12 1.49
C GLY A 432 10.83 -17.46 1.79
N ILE A 433 10.03 -18.51 1.88
CA ILE A 433 10.45 -19.87 2.21
C ILE A 433 10.69 -20.64 0.92
N VAL A 434 11.85 -21.26 0.82
CA VAL A 434 12.26 -22.15 -0.27
C VAL A 434 12.72 -23.52 0.28
N ALA A 435 12.92 -24.51 -0.59
CA ALA A 435 13.30 -25.86 -0.19
C ALA A 435 14.59 -25.93 0.69
N LYS A 436 15.49 -24.97 0.55
CA LYS A 436 16.75 -24.89 1.32
C LYS A 436 16.67 -23.93 2.51
N SER A 437 15.51 -23.35 2.81
CA SER A 437 15.34 -22.45 3.96
C SER A 437 15.62 -23.14 5.28
N ASN A 438 16.11 -22.37 6.26
CA ASN A 438 16.34 -22.78 7.64
C ASN A 438 15.37 -22.00 8.56
N GLU A 439 14.64 -22.69 9.40
CA GLU A 439 13.57 -22.10 10.22
C GLU A 439 14.05 -21.04 11.20
N GLU A 440 15.25 -21.19 11.78
CA GLU A 440 15.82 -20.19 12.70
C GLU A 440 16.21 -18.91 11.93
N TYR A 441 16.80 -19.07 10.74
CA TYR A 441 17.15 -17.96 9.89
C TYR A 441 15.90 -17.19 9.43
N GLU A 442 14.86 -17.91 8.97
CA GLU A 442 13.62 -17.29 8.50
C GLU A 442 12.83 -16.60 9.64
N LEU A 443 12.86 -17.17 10.86
CA LEU A 443 12.33 -16.51 12.05
C LEU A 443 13.06 -15.19 12.32
N GLN A 444 14.40 -15.19 12.25
CA GLN A 444 15.20 -13.99 12.46
C GLN A 444 14.96 -12.94 11.36
N GLU A 445 14.74 -13.36 10.12
CA GLU A 445 14.41 -12.46 9.01
C GLU A 445 13.10 -11.71 9.27
N VAL A 446 12.06 -12.41 9.75
CA VAL A 446 10.79 -11.77 10.18
C VAL A 446 11.03 -10.74 11.28
N ASN A 447 11.80 -11.08 12.30
CA ASN A 447 12.14 -10.16 13.38
C ASN A 447 12.92 -8.94 12.90
N ASN A 448 13.85 -9.11 11.95
CA ASN A 448 14.63 -8.02 11.36
C ASN A 448 13.73 -7.07 10.54
N LYS A 449 12.78 -7.61 9.77
CA LYS A 449 11.81 -6.81 9.01
C LYS A 449 10.89 -5.97 9.90
N LEU A 450 10.62 -6.41 11.12
CA LEU A 450 9.84 -5.67 12.12
C LEU A 450 10.65 -4.62 12.86
N GLY A 451 11.97 -4.65 12.75
CA GLY A 451 12.85 -3.78 13.52
C GLY A 451 12.56 -2.29 13.38
N ALA A 452 12.23 -1.81 12.17
CA ALA A 452 11.87 -0.41 11.95
C ALA A 452 10.54 -0.04 12.64
N LEU A 453 9.53 -0.92 12.57
CA LEU A 453 8.23 -0.72 13.20
C LEU A 453 8.34 -0.69 14.73
N ARG A 454 9.11 -1.61 15.31
CA ARG A 454 9.38 -1.64 16.76
C ARG A 454 10.11 -0.39 17.24
N ARG A 455 11.15 0.04 16.51
CA ARG A 455 11.86 1.30 16.84
C ARG A 455 10.96 2.51 16.72
N ALA A 456 10.03 2.53 15.75
CA ALA A 456 9.08 3.62 15.61
C ALA A 456 8.14 3.74 16.81
N ILE A 457 7.68 2.61 17.38
CA ILE A 457 6.86 2.60 18.60
C ILE A 457 7.61 3.24 19.77
N LEU A 458 8.85 2.82 19.99
CA LEU A 458 9.67 3.39 21.08
C LEU A 458 9.97 4.88 20.84
N MET A 459 10.37 5.25 19.63
CA MET A 459 10.64 6.65 19.29
C MET A 459 9.40 7.54 19.44
N ALA A 460 8.22 7.03 19.08
CA ALA A 460 6.98 7.83 19.19
C ALA A 460 6.62 8.14 20.64
N GLU A 461 6.98 7.29 21.58
CA GLU A 461 6.81 7.55 23.01
C GLU A 461 7.72 8.69 23.48
N ASP A 462 8.98 8.72 23.01
CA ASP A 462 10.01 9.66 23.43
C ASP A 462 9.92 11.03 22.69
N MET A 463 9.20 11.14 21.59
CA MET A 463 8.99 12.39 20.83
C MET A 463 8.09 13.36 21.59
#